data_d712e66599255823acbbbe25fc0536b7
#
_entry.id   d712e66599255823acbbbe25fc0536b7
#
_cell.length_a   1.000
_cell.length_b   1.000
_cell.length_c   1.000
_cell.angle_alpha   90.00
_cell.angle_beta   90.00
_cell.angle_gamma   90.00
#
_symmetry.space_group_name_H-M   'P 1'
#
loop_
_entity.id
_entity.type
_entity.pdbx_description
1 polymer ?
#
loop_
_entity_poly.entity_id
_entity_poly.type
_entity_poly.pdbx_seq_one_letter_code
_entity_poly.pdbx_strand_id
1 'polypeptide(L)'
;MQLVLIRFFLIFLLIWFFFSFFVSPSGHYFQYQEFTAELVAKLLNAMGEDHLWLYHGEYKTEIYARDGAHISVAGSGGQYPYMFFIAAVMAWPGGWLRRSAMLIAGLALLFSASVLTVLGAYMIDVYHPVQFDLFKKYIAPTALVSLVIVLFFTWTVISGAKPDFGESPVKPL
;
A
#
# COMPACT_ATOMS: atom_id res chain seq x y z
N MET A 1 27.22 -3.09 -13.34
CA MET A 1 26.10 -3.70 -12.61
C MET A 1 26.12 -3.38 -11.11
N GLN A 2 27.22 -3.59 -10.39
CA GLN A 2 27.31 -3.33 -8.93
C GLN A 2 27.01 -1.87 -8.53
N LEU A 3 27.56 -0.87 -9.22
CA LEU A 3 27.32 0.56 -8.94
C LEU A 3 25.84 0.95 -9.05
N VAL A 4 25.11 0.34 -9.95
CA VAL A 4 23.68 0.58 -10.16
C VAL A 4 22.86 0.04 -8.98
N LEU A 5 23.17 -1.16 -8.55
CA LEU A 5 22.52 -1.77 -7.38
C LEU A 5 22.77 -0.93 -6.12
N ILE A 6 24.02 -0.50 -5.90
CA ILE A 6 24.39 0.36 -4.78
C ILE A 6 23.61 1.67 -4.83
N ARG A 7 23.54 2.33 -5.99
CA ARG A 7 22.79 3.57 -6.18
C ARG A 7 21.30 3.36 -5.92
N PHE A 8 20.72 2.26 -6.42
CA PHE A 8 19.33 1.91 -6.18
C PHE A 8 19.06 1.78 -4.68
N PHE A 9 19.87 0.98 -3.96
CA PHE A 9 19.66 0.78 -2.53
C PHE A 9 19.84 2.06 -1.72
N LEU A 10 20.82 2.91 -2.06
CA LEU A 10 21.01 4.18 -1.37
C LEU A 10 19.81 5.12 -1.55
N ILE A 11 19.31 5.27 -2.80
CA ILE A 11 18.14 6.09 -3.08
C ILE A 11 16.89 5.50 -2.41
N PHE A 12 16.71 4.18 -2.48
CA PHE A 12 15.61 3.48 -1.83
C PHE A 12 15.61 3.73 -0.32
N LEU A 13 16.75 3.52 0.35
CA LEU A 13 16.87 3.75 1.78
C LEU A 13 16.62 5.21 2.16
N LEU A 14 17.15 6.17 1.38
CA LEU A 14 16.94 7.59 1.62
C LEU A 14 15.45 7.96 1.54
N ILE A 15 14.74 7.49 0.51
CA ILE A 15 13.31 7.73 0.34
C ILE A 15 12.53 7.02 1.45
N TRP A 16 12.87 5.78 1.77
CA TRP A 16 12.25 5.01 2.83
C TRP A 16 12.38 5.71 4.19
N PHE A 17 13.58 6.17 4.56
CA PHE A 17 13.82 6.94 5.78
C PHE A 17 13.02 8.25 5.78
N PHE A 18 13.01 8.98 4.67
CA PHE A 18 12.23 10.20 4.56
C PHE A 18 10.74 9.96 4.85
N PHE A 19 10.14 8.97 4.21
CA PHE A 19 8.74 8.62 4.47
C PHE A 19 8.50 8.15 5.90
N SER A 20 9.39 7.34 6.47
CA SER A 20 9.23 6.81 7.83
C SER A 20 9.34 7.88 8.90
N PHE A 21 10.24 8.87 8.74
CA PHE A 21 10.48 9.88 9.77
C PHE A 21 9.67 11.16 9.58
N PHE A 22 9.32 11.53 8.36
CA PHE A 22 8.67 12.81 8.09
C PHE A 22 7.20 12.66 7.66
N VAL A 23 6.86 11.67 6.85
CA VAL A 23 5.51 11.51 6.33
C VAL A 23 4.64 10.69 7.28
N SER A 24 5.17 9.62 7.85
CA SER A 24 4.41 8.75 8.77
C SER A 24 3.85 9.50 10.00
N PRO A 25 4.61 10.40 10.64
CA PRO A 25 4.11 11.16 11.79
C PRO A 25 3.21 12.35 11.43
N SER A 26 3.08 12.72 10.14
CA SER A 26 2.44 13.98 9.72
C SER A 26 0.90 13.98 9.76
N GLY A 27 0.27 12.90 10.19
CA GLY A 27 -1.20 12.79 10.21
C GLY A 27 -1.88 12.50 8.87
N HIS A 28 -1.18 12.60 7.73
CA HIS A 28 -1.75 12.27 6.41
C HIS A 28 -2.18 10.81 6.28
N TYR A 29 -1.53 9.94 7.03
CA TYR A 29 -1.94 8.55 7.11
C TYR A 29 -3.31 8.37 7.74
N PHE A 30 -3.68 9.23 8.66
CA PHE A 30 -4.99 9.23 9.29
C PHE A 30 -6.11 9.55 8.29
N GLN A 31 -5.90 10.55 7.44
CA GLN A 31 -6.84 10.90 6.36
C GLN A 31 -7.05 9.73 5.37
N TYR A 32 -5.99 8.99 5.08
CA TYR A 32 -6.07 7.77 4.27
C TYR A 32 -6.91 6.69 4.94
N GLN A 33 -6.73 6.46 6.25
CA GLN A 33 -7.55 5.50 7.01
C GLN A 33 -9.02 5.89 7.03
N GLU A 34 -9.29 7.16 7.26
CA GLU A 34 -10.64 7.74 7.28
C GLU A 34 -11.35 7.52 5.94
N PHE A 35 -10.71 7.91 4.84
CA PHE A 35 -11.22 7.68 3.50
C PHE A 35 -11.46 6.20 3.18
N THR A 36 -10.55 5.33 3.60
CA THR A 36 -10.68 3.88 3.42
C THR A 36 -11.86 3.34 4.23
N ALA A 37 -12.02 3.77 5.48
CA ALA A 37 -13.12 3.36 6.35
C ALA A 37 -14.49 3.80 5.79
N GLU A 38 -14.60 5.04 5.33
CA GLU A 38 -15.83 5.55 4.71
C GLU A 38 -16.21 4.75 3.46
N LEU A 39 -15.21 4.44 2.60
CA LEU A 39 -15.47 3.66 1.40
C LEU A 39 -15.93 2.24 1.74
N VAL A 40 -15.27 1.59 2.70
CA VAL A 40 -15.66 0.24 3.15
C VAL A 40 -17.05 0.27 3.78
N ALA A 41 -17.37 1.24 4.63
CA ALA A 41 -18.69 1.38 5.22
C ALA A 41 -19.79 1.56 4.14
N LYS A 42 -19.52 2.36 3.11
CA LYS A 42 -20.45 2.52 1.96
C LYS A 42 -20.64 1.20 1.19
N LEU A 43 -19.58 0.42 1.00
CA LEU A 43 -19.66 -0.88 0.33
C LEU A 43 -20.44 -1.88 1.18
N LEU A 44 -20.21 -1.94 2.50
CA LEU A 44 -20.95 -2.79 3.42
C LEU A 44 -22.43 -2.44 3.46
N ASN A 45 -22.78 -1.15 3.54
CA ASN A 45 -24.16 -0.69 3.45
C ASN A 45 -24.83 -1.10 2.12
N ALA A 46 -24.10 -1.02 1.01
CA ALA A 46 -24.60 -1.48 -0.29
C ALA A 46 -24.81 -3.01 -0.36
N MET A 47 -24.09 -3.77 0.48
CA MET A 47 -24.26 -5.22 0.64
C MET A 47 -25.40 -5.60 1.63
N GLY A 48 -26.04 -4.61 2.25
CA GLY A 48 -27.17 -4.82 3.17
C GLY A 48 -26.78 -4.83 4.67
N GLU A 49 -25.52 -4.48 4.97
CA GLU A 49 -25.10 -4.29 6.37
C GLU A 49 -25.59 -2.93 6.88
N ASP A 50 -26.69 -2.94 7.61
CA ASP A 50 -27.26 -1.74 8.21
C ASP A 50 -26.61 -1.43 9.57
N HIS A 51 -26.65 -0.15 9.98
CA HIS A 51 -26.20 0.29 11.30
C HIS A 51 -24.69 0.22 11.54
N LEU A 52 -23.91 0.58 10.54
CA LEU A 52 -22.48 0.80 10.69
C LEU A 52 -22.20 2.22 11.17
N TRP A 53 -21.24 2.37 12.09
CA TRP A 53 -20.74 3.69 12.48
C TRP A 53 -19.22 3.70 12.51
N LEU A 54 -18.64 4.85 12.20
CA LEU A 54 -17.23 5.08 12.19
C LEU A 54 -16.81 5.74 13.51
N TYR A 55 -15.78 5.19 14.12
CA TYR A 55 -15.09 5.81 15.25
C TYR A 55 -13.76 6.37 14.81
N HIS A 56 -13.57 7.67 14.98
CA HIS A 56 -12.34 8.36 14.68
C HIS A 56 -11.59 8.63 16.00
N GLY A 57 -10.65 7.75 16.32
CA GLY A 57 -9.72 7.95 17.43
C GLY A 57 -8.52 8.79 17.01
N GLU A 58 -7.69 9.18 17.98
CA GLU A 58 -6.52 10.04 17.73
C GLU A 58 -5.51 9.43 16.72
N TYR A 59 -5.39 8.10 16.68
CA TYR A 59 -4.41 7.39 15.84
C TYR A 59 -5.02 6.25 15.03
N LYS A 60 -6.34 6.06 15.06
CA LYS A 60 -7.00 4.94 14.39
C LYS A 60 -8.42 5.28 13.98
N THR A 61 -8.83 4.77 12.85
CA THR A 61 -10.24 4.73 12.44
C THR A 61 -10.74 3.30 12.53
N GLU A 62 -11.90 3.11 13.14
CA GLU A 62 -12.53 1.82 13.35
C GLU A 62 -13.95 1.83 12.80
N ILE A 63 -14.37 0.70 12.23
CA ILE A 63 -15.73 0.46 11.75
C ILE A 63 -16.39 -0.45 12.77
N TYR A 64 -17.54 -0.04 13.31
CA TYR A 64 -18.34 -0.81 14.24
C TYR A 64 -19.66 -1.22 13.60
N ALA A 65 -20.11 -2.42 13.91
CA ALA A 65 -21.43 -2.93 13.57
C ALA A 65 -22.29 -3.12 14.83
N ARG A 66 -23.59 -3.24 14.64
CA ARG A 66 -24.58 -3.35 15.73
C ARG A 66 -24.41 -4.61 16.58
N ASP A 67 -23.90 -5.68 16.02
CA ASP A 67 -23.63 -6.98 16.67
C ASP A 67 -22.36 -6.97 17.52
N GLY A 68 -21.64 -5.85 17.56
CA GLY A 68 -20.40 -5.69 18.31
C GLY A 68 -19.15 -6.01 17.50
N ALA A 69 -19.26 -6.45 16.25
CA ALA A 69 -18.10 -6.61 15.37
C ALA A 69 -17.41 -5.25 15.17
N HIS A 70 -16.08 -5.25 15.23
CA HIS A 70 -15.31 -4.02 15.02
C HIS A 70 -13.99 -4.30 14.30
N ILE A 71 -13.67 -3.46 13.34
CA ILE A 71 -12.46 -3.56 12.54
C ILE A 71 -11.65 -2.27 12.61
N SER A 72 -10.40 -2.37 13.01
CA SER A 72 -9.44 -1.27 12.89
C SER A 72 -8.85 -1.25 11.49
N VAL A 73 -9.07 -0.15 10.77
CA VAL A 73 -8.52 0.05 9.42
C VAL A 73 -6.98 0.08 9.44
N ALA A 74 -6.38 0.65 10.49
CA ALA A 74 -4.94 0.69 10.68
C ALA A 74 -4.29 -0.70 10.72
N GLY A 75 -4.97 -1.68 11.35
CA GLY A 75 -4.45 -3.04 11.49
C GLY A 75 -4.55 -3.88 10.22
N SER A 76 -5.41 -3.49 9.28
CA SER A 76 -5.73 -4.30 8.09
C SER A 76 -5.08 -3.78 6.80
N GLY A 77 -4.62 -2.53 6.77
CA GLY A 77 -4.12 -1.90 5.54
C GLY A 77 -2.90 -1.01 5.74
N GLY A 78 -1.97 -1.38 6.60
CA GLY A 78 -0.83 -0.56 7.02
C GLY A 78 -0.14 0.27 5.93
N GLN A 79 0.45 1.39 6.33
CA GLN A 79 1.13 2.36 5.44
C GLN A 79 2.42 1.81 4.80
N TYR A 80 3.07 0.83 5.42
CA TYR A 80 4.38 0.34 5.00
C TYR A 80 4.43 -0.22 3.57
N PRO A 81 3.44 -0.98 3.08
CA PRO A 81 3.41 -1.44 1.69
C PRO A 81 3.45 -0.29 0.68
N TYR A 82 2.74 0.81 0.95
CA TYR A 82 2.73 1.98 0.06
C TYR A 82 4.08 2.69 0.05
N MET A 83 4.65 2.93 1.24
CA MET A 83 5.96 3.57 1.36
C MET A 83 7.04 2.75 0.66
N PHE A 84 7.02 1.43 0.86
CA PHE A 84 7.96 0.53 0.20
C PHE A 84 7.82 0.59 -1.32
N PHE A 85 6.58 0.53 -1.81
CA PHE A 85 6.30 0.59 -3.24
C PHE A 85 6.76 1.91 -3.86
N ILE A 86 6.42 3.05 -3.24
CA ILE A 86 6.85 4.37 -3.70
C ILE A 86 8.38 4.45 -3.74
N ALA A 87 9.05 4.05 -2.65
CA ALA A 87 10.51 4.08 -2.57
C ALA A 87 11.15 3.21 -3.65
N ALA A 88 10.62 2.00 -3.89
CA ALA A 88 11.15 1.08 -4.90
C ALA A 88 10.99 1.62 -6.33
N VAL A 89 9.80 2.17 -6.66
CA VAL A 89 9.55 2.72 -7.99
C VAL A 89 10.36 3.99 -8.24
N MET A 90 10.49 4.86 -7.24
CA MET A 90 11.27 6.10 -7.35
C MET A 90 12.78 5.83 -7.44
N ALA A 91 13.28 4.84 -6.73
CA ALA A 91 14.69 4.47 -6.77
C ALA A 91 15.08 3.74 -8.06
N TRP A 92 14.12 3.10 -8.76
CA TRP A 92 14.41 2.34 -9.97
C TRP A 92 14.82 3.27 -11.12
N PRO A 93 15.89 2.95 -11.87
CA PRO A 93 16.30 3.72 -13.03
C PRO A 93 15.25 3.63 -14.14
N GLY A 94 14.87 4.78 -14.72
CA GLY A 94 13.89 4.86 -15.80
C GLY A 94 13.38 6.27 -16.04
N GLY A 95 12.65 6.47 -17.14
CA GLY A 95 12.05 7.76 -17.49
C GLY A 95 10.94 8.18 -16.53
N TRP A 96 10.83 9.48 -16.27
CA TRP A 96 9.85 10.05 -15.35
C TRP A 96 8.40 9.63 -15.67
N LEU A 97 8.02 9.69 -16.93
CA LEU A 97 6.65 9.35 -17.37
C LEU A 97 6.27 7.91 -17.02
N ARG A 98 7.20 6.95 -17.24
CA ARG A 98 6.97 5.55 -16.90
C ARG A 98 6.85 5.33 -15.39
N ARG A 99 7.68 6.02 -14.59
CA ARG A 99 7.60 5.97 -13.13
C ARG A 99 6.26 6.50 -12.62
N SER A 100 5.82 7.66 -13.15
CA SER A 100 4.54 8.25 -12.77
C SER A 100 3.36 7.33 -13.13
N ALA A 101 3.36 6.75 -14.32
CA ALA A 101 2.32 5.80 -14.72
C ALA A 101 2.29 4.56 -13.79
N MET A 102 3.47 4.01 -13.44
CA MET A 102 3.56 2.89 -12.50
C MET A 102 3.12 3.27 -11.10
N LEU A 103 3.48 4.46 -10.62
CA LEU A 103 3.04 4.95 -9.31
C LEU A 103 1.52 5.05 -9.27
N ILE A 104 0.90 5.68 -10.25
CA ILE A 104 -0.57 5.85 -10.29
C ILE A 104 -1.26 4.49 -10.33
N ALA A 105 -0.89 3.62 -11.28
CA ALA A 105 -1.51 2.32 -11.42
C ALA A 105 -1.27 1.41 -10.20
N GLY A 106 -0.03 1.37 -9.69
CA GLY A 106 0.33 0.55 -8.55
C GLY A 106 -0.30 1.02 -7.25
N LEU A 107 -0.37 2.34 -7.01
CA LEU A 107 -1.04 2.89 -5.84
C LEU A 107 -2.56 2.65 -5.90
N ALA A 108 -3.19 2.74 -7.08
CA ALA A 108 -4.60 2.41 -7.25
C ALA A 108 -4.88 0.93 -6.95
N LEU A 109 -4.02 0.01 -7.41
CA LEU A 109 -4.14 -1.41 -7.12
C LEU A 109 -3.92 -1.72 -5.64
N LEU A 110 -2.90 -1.11 -5.01
CA LEU A 110 -2.64 -1.26 -3.57
C LEU A 110 -3.81 -0.72 -2.74
N PHE A 111 -4.38 0.42 -3.13
CA PHE A 111 -5.56 0.97 -2.48
C PHE A 111 -6.75 0.02 -2.59
N SER A 112 -7.05 -0.48 -3.79
CA SER A 112 -8.13 -1.45 -3.99
C SER A 112 -7.92 -2.72 -3.16
N ALA A 113 -6.69 -3.23 -3.11
CA ALA A 113 -6.34 -4.39 -2.27
C ALA A 113 -6.51 -4.10 -0.77
N SER A 114 -6.15 -2.89 -0.31
CA SER A 114 -6.37 -2.49 1.08
C SER A 114 -7.84 -2.43 1.43
N VAL A 115 -8.68 -1.84 0.55
CA VAL A 115 -10.14 -1.81 0.73
C VAL A 115 -10.70 -3.23 0.82
N LEU A 116 -10.30 -4.12 -0.11
CA LEU A 116 -10.74 -5.53 -0.09
C LEU A 116 -10.25 -6.27 1.16
N THR A 117 -9.06 -5.94 1.66
CA THR A 117 -8.51 -6.54 2.88
C THR A 117 -9.32 -6.12 4.11
N VAL A 118 -9.68 -4.83 4.22
CA VAL A 118 -10.52 -4.32 5.33
C VAL A 118 -11.92 -4.92 5.25
N LEU A 119 -12.51 -4.96 4.04
CA LEU A 119 -13.81 -5.59 3.80
C LEU A 119 -13.79 -7.09 4.16
N GLY A 120 -12.77 -7.81 3.71
CA GLY A 120 -12.59 -9.22 4.04
C GLY A 120 -12.38 -9.46 5.53
N ALA A 121 -11.63 -8.59 6.21
CA ALA A 121 -11.45 -8.64 7.66
C ALA A 121 -12.79 -8.48 8.38
N TYR A 122 -13.64 -7.55 7.95
CA TYR A 122 -15.00 -7.38 8.50
C TYR A 122 -15.84 -8.66 8.32
N MET A 123 -15.90 -9.18 7.10
CA MET A 123 -16.67 -10.39 6.80
C MET A 123 -16.19 -11.59 7.62
N ILE A 124 -14.89 -11.73 7.82
CA ILE A 124 -14.33 -12.82 8.63
C ILE A 124 -14.66 -12.61 10.12
N ASP A 125 -14.59 -11.37 10.62
CA ASP A 125 -14.94 -11.09 12.02
C ASP A 125 -16.40 -11.44 12.31
N VAL A 126 -17.32 -11.08 11.41
CA VAL A 126 -18.75 -11.34 11.56
C VAL A 126 -19.09 -12.83 11.42
N TYR A 127 -18.59 -13.49 10.38
CA TYR A 127 -19.02 -14.86 10.05
C TYR A 127 -18.10 -15.96 10.57
N HIS A 128 -16.83 -15.65 10.85
CA HIS A 128 -15.81 -16.61 11.27
C HIS A 128 -14.85 -16.03 12.32
N PRO A 129 -15.33 -15.58 13.48
CA PRO A 129 -14.53 -14.83 14.47
C PRO A 129 -13.28 -15.59 14.95
N VAL A 130 -13.34 -16.93 15.00
CA VAL A 130 -12.18 -17.76 15.38
C VAL A 130 -11.00 -17.61 14.40
N GLN A 131 -11.28 -17.31 13.14
CA GLN A 131 -10.27 -17.17 12.08
C GLN A 131 -9.76 -15.73 11.93
N PHE A 132 -10.42 -14.77 12.57
CA PHE A 132 -10.13 -13.35 12.43
C PHE A 132 -8.71 -12.99 12.85
N ASP A 133 -8.25 -13.50 13.97
CA ASP A 133 -6.90 -13.23 14.47
C ASP A 133 -5.82 -13.76 13.51
N LEU A 134 -6.04 -14.93 12.93
CA LEU A 134 -5.14 -15.50 11.93
C LEU A 134 -5.11 -14.65 10.67
N PHE A 135 -6.28 -14.22 10.19
CA PHE A 135 -6.40 -13.36 9.03
C PHE A 135 -5.67 -12.03 9.24
N LYS A 136 -5.98 -11.32 10.33
CA LYS A 136 -5.43 -10.00 10.66
C LYS A 136 -3.92 -10.05 10.86
N LYS A 137 -3.42 -11.07 11.54
CA LYS A 137 -2.01 -11.17 11.94
C LYS A 137 -1.10 -11.64 10.82
N TYR A 138 -1.58 -12.54 9.96
CA TYR A 138 -0.72 -13.21 8.97
C TYR A 138 -1.17 -13.00 7.53
N ILE A 139 -2.47 -13.17 7.21
CA ILE A 139 -2.93 -13.17 5.82
C ILE A 139 -2.95 -11.77 5.25
N ALA A 140 -3.56 -10.82 5.93
CA ALA A 140 -3.72 -9.45 5.43
C ALA A 140 -2.37 -8.74 5.18
N PRO A 141 -1.42 -8.70 6.13
CA PRO A 141 -0.12 -8.09 5.89
C PRO A 141 0.68 -8.79 4.80
N THR A 142 0.67 -10.15 4.79
CA THR A 142 1.41 -10.93 3.80
C THR A 142 0.87 -10.72 2.39
N ALA A 143 -0.44 -10.65 2.22
CA ALA A 143 -1.08 -10.41 0.92
C ALA A 143 -0.67 -9.05 0.35
N LEU A 144 -0.70 -7.98 1.14
CA LEU A 144 -0.31 -6.64 0.70
C LEU A 144 1.17 -6.54 0.37
N VAL A 145 2.05 -7.12 1.19
CA VAL A 145 3.49 -7.14 0.90
C VAL A 145 3.78 -7.96 -0.36
N SER A 146 3.14 -9.12 -0.52
CA SER A 146 3.29 -9.95 -1.71
C SER A 146 2.83 -9.22 -2.97
N LEU A 147 1.72 -8.47 -2.90
CA LEU A 147 1.23 -7.66 -3.99
C LEU A 147 2.25 -6.59 -4.41
N VAL A 148 2.87 -5.90 -3.44
CA VAL A 148 3.93 -4.91 -3.73
C VAL A 148 5.09 -5.56 -4.47
N ILE A 149 5.54 -6.73 -4.01
CA ILE A 149 6.64 -7.47 -4.63
C ILE A 149 6.27 -7.85 -6.07
N VAL A 150 5.08 -8.43 -6.28
CA VAL A 150 4.59 -8.82 -7.61
C VAL A 150 4.49 -7.60 -8.53
N LEU A 151 3.89 -6.50 -8.08
CA LEU A 151 3.78 -5.27 -8.86
C LEU A 151 5.13 -4.72 -9.27
N PHE A 152 6.08 -4.68 -8.34
CA PHE A 152 7.42 -4.18 -8.62
C PHE A 152 8.17 -5.07 -9.62
N PHE A 153 8.16 -6.39 -9.44
CA PHE A 153 8.80 -7.31 -10.39
C PHE A 153 8.12 -7.28 -11.76
N THR A 154 6.80 -7.29 -11.81
CA THR A 154 6.05 -7.18 -13.07
C THR A 154 6.44 -5.92 -13.82
N TRP A 155 6.54 -4.78 -13.12
CA TRP A 155 6.97 -3.54 -13.72
C TRP A 155 8.41 -3.59 -14.24
N THR A 156 9.35 -4.18 -13.49
CA THR A 156 10.74 -4.31 -13.93
C THR A 156 10.87 -5.17 -15.18
N VAL A 157 10.03 -6.20 -15.31
CA VAL A 157 9.99 -7.06 -16.52
C VAL A 157 9.36 -6.35 -17.70
N ILE A 158 8.16 -5.75 -17.51
CA ILE A 158 7.41 -5.08 -18.59
C ILE A 158 8.16 -3.84 -19.10
N SER A 159 8.79 -3.09 -18.21
CA SER A 159 9.51 -1.87 -18.59
C SER A 159 10.68 -2.14 -19.50
N GLY A 160 11.08 -3.41 -19.66
CA GLY A 160 12.20 -3.81 -20.52
C GLY A 160 13.47 -3.01 -20.20
N ALA A 161 13.53 -2.51 -18.98
CA ALA A 161 14.50 -1.51 -18.57
C ALA A 161 15.91 -2.11 -18.64
N LYS A 162 16.46 -2.12 -19.84
CA LYS A 162 17.90 -1.83 -19.90
C LYS A 162 18.01 -0.49 -19.18
N PRO A 163 18.66 -0.45 -18.04
CA PRO A 163 18.88 0.80 -17.33
C PRO A 163 19.60 1.71 -18.31
N ASP A 164 18.93 2.76 -18.74
CA ASP A 164 19.51 3.79 -19.60
C ASP A 164 20.45 4.60 -18.71
N PHE A 165 21.65 4.08 -18.49
CA PHE A 165 22.65 4.66 -17.59
C PHE A 165 23.43 5.77 -18.26
N GLY A 166 22.80 6.47 -19.23
CA GLY A 166 23.41 7.65 -19.83
C GLY A 166 24.78 7.33 -20.42
N GLU A 167 24.87 6.27 -21.22
CA GLU A 167 25.96 6.19 -22.18
C GLU A 167 25.79 7.39 -23.13
N SER A 168 26.41 8.49 -22.76
CA SER A 168 26.66 9.56 -23.71
C SER A 168 27.31 8.90 -24.91
N PRO A 169 26.78 9.07 -26.14
CA PRO A 169 27.43 8.56 -27.31
C PRO A 169 28.84 9.15 -27.33
N VAL A 170 29.83 8.33 -27.09
CA VAL A 170 31.22 8.71 -27.35
C VAL A 170 31.27 9.04 -28.83
N LYS A 171 31.29 10.36 -29.16
CA LYS A 171 31.51 10.81 -30.51
C LYS A 171 32.90 10.26 -30.91
N PRO A 172 33.00 9.45 -31.94
CA PRO A 172 34.31 9.09 -32.50
C PRO A 172 34.97 10.37 -32.96
N LEU A 173 36.23 10.56 -32.55
CA LEU A 173 37.12 11.62 -33.01
C LEU A 173 37.44 11.48 -34.50
#